data_40843d9b285b59f1db7a9bd4fb34c2bb
#
_entry.id   40843d9b285b59f1db7a9bd4fb34c2bb
#
_cell.length_a   1.000
_cell.length_b   1.000
_cell.length_c   1.000
_cell.angle_alpha   90.00
_cell.angle_beta   90.00
_cell.angle_gamma   90.00
#
_symmetry.space_group_name_H-M   'P 1'
#
loop_
_entity.id
_entity.type
_entity.pdbx_description
1 polymer ?
#
loop_
_entity_poly.entity_id
_entity_poly.type
_entity_poly.pdbx_seq_one_letter_code
_entity_poly.pdbx_strand_id
1 'polypeptide(L)'
;MGLENINYDEFIHKKLKKCEFCGSELEPIGFDYLYVNISPDCIQYQRCNCSKAQEYWREKDKLEYEKQKRNRFKSTINRIYKENYVGRNIQNLNFENFYSDQNNQYAVKVAKDYTNKNKANMQANGLIITGASGVGKTHLAGAIANRLIEDGKIVLMGRLTTLLDMIKETFRDNTKSENELIELYSNVDMIIIDDLGTERISSWALEKLYTIIQNRFENGLPIIITTRFDKKGLISRFSYSNDQDLIDATISKLYQKCYGITLKEMKKELV
;
A
#
# COMPACT_ATOMS: atom_id res chain seq x y z
N MET A 1 28.97 54.37 -17.02
CA MET A 1 28.52 53.40 -18.03
C MET A 1 27.03 53.22 -17.83
N GLY A 2 26.25 53.68 -18.81
CA GLY A 2 24.83 53.84 -18.70
C GLY A 2 24.10 52.50 -18.61
N LEU A 3 23.14 52.44 -17.72
CA LEU A 3 22.08 51.44 -17.78
C LEU A 3 21.19 51.83 -18.96
N GLU A 4 21.42 51.25 -20.13
CA GLU A 4 20.56 51.40 -21.28
C GLU A 4 19.17 50.96 -20.89
N ASN A 5 18.17 51.76 -21.25
CA ASN A 5 16.76 51.51 -21.04
C ASN A 5 16.37 50.19 -21.68
N ILE A 6 16.34 49.13 -20.89
CA ILE A 6 15.73 47.88 -21.29
C ILE A 6 14.23 48.15 -21.35
N ASN A 7 13.66 48.07 -22.54
CA ASN A 7 12.22 48.17 -22.73
C ASN A 7 11.54 46.92 -22.14
N TYR A 8 11.12 47.03 -20.88
CA TYR A 8 10.50 45.97 -20.12
C TYR A 8 9.24 45.43 -20.79
N ASP A 9 8.47 46.27 -21.47
CA ASP A 9 7.23 45.84 -22.14
C ASP A 9 7.51 44.92 -23.33
N GLU A 10 8.56 45.18 -24.10
CA GLU A 10 8.96 44.38 -25.25
C GLU A 10 9.52 43.00 -24.82
N PHE A 11 10.16 42.93 -23.64
CA PHE A 11 10.68 41.70 -23.06
C PHE A 11 9.58 40.82 -22.48
N ILE A 12 8.54 41.40 -21.88
CA ILE A 12 7.36 40.74 -21.35
C ILE A 12 6.53 40.15 -22.52
N HIS A 13 6.27 40.92 -23.54
CA HIS A 13 5.48 40.46 -24.69
C HIS A 13 6.14 39.34 -25.48
N LYS A 14 7.44 39.20 -25.48
CA LYS A 14 8.15 38.07 -26.14
C LYS A 14 8.06 36.72 -25.39
N LYS A 15 7.62 36.71 -24.11
CA LYS A 15 7.57 35.53 -23.27
C LYS A 15 6.16 35.13 -22.83
N LEU A 16 5.12 35.74 -23.40
CA LEU A 16 3.73 35.37 -23.08
C LEU A 16 3.43 33.98 -23.65
N LYS A 17 3.20 33.02 -22.75
CA LYS A 17 2.69 31.70 -23.11
C LYS A 17 1.18 31.80 -23.29
N LYS A 18 0.64 31.13 -24.30
CA LYS A 18 -0.80 31.07 -24.52
C LYS A 18 -1.38 29.77 -23.98
N CYS A 19 -2.58 29.85 -23.47
CA CYS A 19 -3.33 28.68 -23.06
C CYS A 19 -3.63 27.79 -24.28
N GLU A 20 -3.25 26.53 -24.21
CA GLU A 20 -3.44 25.56 -25.30
C GLU A 20 -4.92 25.27 -25.60
N PHE A 21 -5.84 25.60 -24.68
CA PHE A 21 -7.27 25.31 -24.79
C PHE A 21 -8.10 26.48 -25.31
N CYS A 22 -7.78 27.72 -24.94
CA CYS A 22 -8.58 28.88 -25.30
C CYS A 22 -7.78 30.01 -25.96
N GLY A 23 -6.46 29.89 -26.06
CA GLY A 23 -5.58 30.88 -26.68
C GLY A 23 -5.32 32.13 -25.85
N SER A 24 -5.91 32.29 -24.66
CA SER A 24 -5.65 33.43 -23.76
C SER A 24 -4.18 33.46 -23.31
N GLU A 25 -3.66 34.65 -23.18
CA GLU A 25 -2.31 34.86 -22.65
C GLU A 25 -2.23 34.50 -21.17
N LEU A 26 -1.11 33.89 -20.77
CA LEU A 26 -0.85 33.42 -19.41
C LEU A 26 0.23 34.30 -18.80
N GLU A 27 -0.03 34.82 -17.62
CA GLU A 27 0.94 35.60 -16.85
C GLU A 27 1.97 34.67 -16.16
N PRO A 28 3.26 35.07 -16.16
CA PRO A 28 4.28 34.34 -15.42
C PRO A 28 4.04 34.45 -13.91
N ILE A 29 4.33 33.35 -13.16
CA ILE A 29 4.22 33.31 -11.71
C ILE A 29 5.61 33.58 -11.10
N GLY A 30 5.62 34.46 -10.11
CA GLY A 30 6.77 34.63 -9.23
C GLY A 30 7.94 35.29 -9.92
N PHE A 31 8.15 36.40 -9.79
CA PHE A 31 8.98 37.18 -9.86
C PHE A 31 9.68 37.95 -10.17
N ASP A 32 10.16 38.45 -9.75
CA ASP A 32 11.29 39.36 -9.83
C ASP A 32 11.84 39.51 -11.22
N TYR A 33 11.21 40.41 -11.94
CA TYR A 33 11.58 40.86 -13.26
C TYR A 33 13.04 41.35 -13.35
N LEU A 34 13.79 41.21 -12.26
CA LEU A 34 15.19 41.65 -12.13
C LEU A 34 16.23 40.61 -12.53
N TYR A 35 15.83 39.34 -12.78
CA TYR A 35 16.78 38.28 -13.15
C TYR A 35 16.80 38.05 -14.66
N VAL A 36 17.63 38.79 -15.33
CA VAL A 36 17.80 38.80 -16.78
C VAL A 36 18.33 37.50 -17.38
N ASN A 37 18.73 36.53 -16.57
CA ASN A 37 19.41 35.28 -17.01
C ASN A 37 18.65 33.97 -16.71
N ILE A 38 17.34 34.03 -16.54
CA ILE A 38 16.56 32.78 -16.36
C ILE A 38 16.24 32.21 -17.72
N SER A 39 16.58 30.92 -17.93
CA SER A 39 16.17 30.16 -19.10
C SER A 39 14.65 30.19 -19.26
N PRO A 40 14.13 30.46 -20.49
CA PRO A 40 12.68 30.46 -20.74
C PRO A 40 11.95 29.21 -20.24
N ASP A 41 12.62 28.07 -20.21
CA ASP A 41 12.06 26.80 -19.75
C ASP A 41 11.84 26.72 -18.23
N CYS A 42 12.42 27.64 -17.46
CA CYS A 42 12.28 27.74 -16.01
C CYS A 42 11.13 28.64 -15.57
N ILE A 43 10.49 29.37 -16.49
CA ILE A 43 9.41 30.30 -16.16
C ILE A 43 8.11 29.52 -15.95
N GLN A 44 7.55 29.63 -14.75
CA GLN A 44 6.22 29.11 -14.45
C GLN A 44 5.15 30.15 -14.83
N TYR A 45 4.03 29.68 -15.37
CA TYR A 45 2.92 30.52 -15.78
C TYR A 45 1.66 30.22 -14.99
N GLN A 46 0.79 31.20 -14.81
CA GLN A 46 -0.52 31.02 -14.21
C GLN A 46 -1.34 30.02 -15.03
N ARG A 47 -2.13 29.22 -14.33
CA ARG A 47 -3.05 28.30 -14.96
C ARG A 47 -4.26 29.06 -15.51
N CYS A 48 -4.61 28.80 -16.74
CA CYS A 48 -5.81 29.42 -17.33
C CYS A 48 -7.08 28.98 -16.61
N ASN A 49 -8.00 29.92 -16.42
CA ASN A 49 -9.30 29.66 -15.77
C ASN A 49 -10.41 29.20 -16.75
N CYS A 50 -10.11 28.96 -18.02
CA CYS A 50 -11.12 28.39 -18.92
C CYS A 50 -11.49 26.96 -18.51
N SER A 51 -12.74 26.54 -18.79
CA SER A 51 -13.29 25.26 -18.32
C SER A 51 -12.43 24.04 -18.71
N LYS A 52 -11.93 24.02 -19.94
CA LYS A 52 -11.06 22.92 -20.41
C LYS A 52 -9.70 22.89 -19.69
N ALA A 53 -9.10 24.06 -19.42
CA ALA A 53 -7.86 24.12 -18.67
C ALA A 53 -8.06 23.70 -17.21
N GLN A 54 -9.16 24.11 -16.58
CA GLN A 54 -9.48 23.69 -15.21
C GLN A 54 -9.68 22.18 -15.10
N GLU A 55 -10.36 21.55 -16.06
CA GLU A 55 -10.55 20.10 -16.10
C GLU A 55 -9.19 19.38 -16.26
N TYR A 56 -8.38 19.81 -17.23
CA TYR A 56 -7.03 19.28 -17.46
C TYR A 56 -6.14 19.38 -16.22
N TRP A 57 -6.10 20.55 -15.55
CA TRP A 57 -5.28 20.73 -14.36
C TRP A 57 -5.80 19.94 -13.17
N ARG A 58 -7.12 19.79 -13.02
CA ARG A 58 -7.71 18.93 -11.97
C ARG A 58 -7.28 17.48 -12.13
N GLU A 59 -7.32 16.95 -13.34
CA GLU A 59 -6.86 15.59 -13.62
C GLU A 59 -5.35 15.44 -13.38
N LYS A 60 -4.57 16.40 -13.87
CA LYS A 60 -3.12 16.40 -13.69
C LYS A 60 -2.71 16.48 -12.22
N ASP A 61 -3.32 17.36 -11.45
CA ASP A 61 -3.07 17.48 -10.02
C ASP A 61 -3.47 16.21 -9.26
N LYS A 62 -4.57 15.58 -9.65
CA LYS A 62 -4.97 14.29 -9.09
C LYS A 62 -3.92 13.22 -9.36
N LEU A 63 -3.44 13.10 -10.59
CA LEU A 63 -2.39 12.14 -10.95
C LEU A 63 -1.08 12.40 -10.21
N GLU A 64 -0.68 13.67 -10.11
CA GLU A 64 0.53 14.05 -9.37
C GLU A 64 0.40 13.75 -7.88
N TYR A 65 -0.75 14.06 -7.27
CA TYR A 65 -1.05 13.73 -5.88
C TYR A 65 -0.97 12.21 -5.63
N GLU A 66 -1.60 11.39 -6.49
CA GLU A 66 -1.56 9.93 -6.38
C GLU A 66 -0.12 9.40 -6.52
N LYS A 67 0.66 9.96 -7.46
CA LYS A 67 2.07 9.61 -7.63
C LYS A 67 2.91 9.94 -6.39
N GLN A 68 2.73 11.14 -5.82
CA GLN A 68 3.43 11.56 -4.61
C GLN A 68 3.03 10.69 -3.40
N LYS A 69 1.73 10.41 -3.25
CA LYS A 69 1.20 9.50 -2.22
C LYS A 69 1.84 8.11 -2.34
N ARG A 70 1.88 7.56 -3.56
CA ARG A 70 2.50 6.26 -3.83
C ARG A 70 4.00 6.23 -3.50
N ASN A 71 4.74 7.27 -3.86
CA ASN A 71 6.17 7.40 -3.53
C ASN A 71 6.39 7.51 -2.01
N ARG A 72 5.55 8.25 -1.29
CA ARG A 72 5.58 8.35 0.17
C ARG A 72 5.33 6.97 0.81
N PHE A 73 4.33 6.21 0.34
CA PHE A 73 4.08 4.86 0.83
C PHE A 73 5.28 3.94 0.61
N LYS A 74 5.83 3.95 -0.61
CA LYS A 74 7.00 3.14 -0.94
C LYS A 74 8.20 3.47 -0.06
N SER A 75 8.50 4.74 0.16
CA SER A 75 9.60 5.17 1.03
C SER A 75 9.38 4.77 2.49
N THR A 76 8.15 4.90 2.99
CA THR A 76 7.79 4.50 4.36
C THR A 76 7.94 2.99 4.56
N ILE A 77 7.46 2.18 3.62
CA ILE A 77 7.59 0.72 3.68
C ILE A 77 9.05 0.28 3.61
N ASN A 78 9.85 0.88 2.71
CA ASN A 78 11.28 0.58 2.64
C ASN A 78 11.99 0.87 3.97
N ARG A 79 11.61 1.93 4.67
CA ARG A 79 12.12 2.24 6.00
C ARG A 79 11.67 1.19 7.02
N ILE A 80 10.40 0.81 7.04
CA ILE A 80 9.86 -0.25 7.92
C ILE A 80 10.67 -1.54 7.77
N TYR A 81 10.95 -1.96 6.54
CA TYR A 81 11.75 -3.15 6.29
C TYR A 81 13.23 -3.01 6.74
N LYS A 82 13.82 -1.82 6.57
CA LYS A 82 15.20 -1.54 6.98
C LYS A 82 15.38 -1.51 8.51
N GLU A 83 14.41 -0.91 9.20
CA GLU A 83 14.43 -0.76 10.66
C GLU A 83 14.06 -2.07 11.39
N ASN A 84 13.89 -3.17 10.66
CA ASN A 84 13.58 -4.51 11.17
C ASN A 84 12.26 -4.68 11.91
N TYR A 85 11.33 -3.77 11.76
CA TYR A 85 10.00 -3.94 12.31
C TYR A 85 9.23 -5.07 11.62
N VAL A 86 9.60 -5.40 10.38
CA VAL A 86 8.91 -6.41 9.58
C VAL A 86 9.92 -7.27 8.82
N GLY A 87 9.97 -8.55 9.15
CA GLY A 87 10.42 -9.65 8.31
C GLY A 87 11.80 -9.58 7.64
N ARG A 88 12.91 -9.64 8.41
CA ARG A 88 14.26 -9.84 7.83
C ARG A 88 14.36 -11.05 6.90
N ASN A 89 13.48 -12.04 7.07
CA ASN A 89 13.54 -13.31 6.34
C ASN A 89 12.64 -13.35 5.10
N ILE A 90 11.84 -12.31 4.83
CA ILE A 90 10.90 -12.33 3.70
C ILE A 90 11.63 -12.26 2.36
N GLN A 91 12.76 -11.54 2.27
CA GLN A 91 13.47 -11.29 1.02
C GLN A 91 13.90 -12.55 0.26
N ASN A 92 14.08 -13.67 0.98
CA ASN A 92 14.52 -14.94 0.40
C ASN A 92 13.36 -15.92 0.14
N LEU A 93 12.11 -15.54 0.45
CA LEU A 93 10.95 -16.41 0.27
C LEU A 93 10.43 -16.26 -1.16
N ASN A 94 10.56 -17.31 -1.96
CA ASN A 94 10.07 -17.33 -3.33
C ASN A 94 9.40 -18.68 -3.63
N PHE A 95 8.71 -18.75 -4.77
CA PHE A 95 8.05 -19.97 -5.19
C PHE A 95 9.03 -21.08 -5.63
N GLU A 96 10.23 -20.72 -6.01
CA GLU A 96 11.29 -21.63 -6.48
C GLU A 96 11.92 -22.40 -5.32
N ASN A 97 12.07 -21.74 -4.17
CA ASN A 97 12.61 -22.38 -2.96
C ASN A 97 11.52 -22.86 -1.98
N PHE A 98 10.23 -22.77 -2.39
CA PHE A 98 9.15 -23.37 -1.63
C PHE A 98 9.12 -24.87 -1.84
N TYR A 99 9.47 -25.64 -0.81
CA TYR A 99 9.33 -27.10 -0.88
C TYR A 99 7.86 -27.49 -0.82
N SER A 100 7.36 -28.21 -1.82
CA SER A 100 5.98 -28.72 -1.86
C SER A 100 5.97 -30.20 -2.22
N ASP A 101 5.25 -30.97 -1.43
CA ASP A 101 4.88 -32.36 -1.75
C ASP A 101 3.55 -32.40 -2.53
N GLN A 102 3.12 -33.60 -2.88
CA GLN A 102 1.86 -33.82 -3.61
C GLN A 102 0.62 -33.23 -2.88
N ASN A 103 0.65 -33.15 -1.53
CA ASN A 103 -0.46 -32.64 -0.73
C ASN A 103 -0.61 -31.11 -0.85
N ASN A 104 0.48 -30.40 -1.17
CA ASN A 104 0.53 -28.95 -1.19
C ASN A 104 0.62 -28.35 -2.59
N GLN A 105 0.83 -29.17 -3.64
CA GLN A 105 0.91 -28.70 -5.04
C GLN A 105 -0.29 -27.86 -5.47
N TYR A 106 -1.50 -28.26 -5.06
CA TYR A 106 -2.71 -27.49 -5.36
C TYR A 106 -2.69 -26.11 -4.70
N ALA A 107 -2.32 -26.03 -3.42
CA ALA A 107 -2.24 -24.75 -2.71
C ALA A 107 -1.19 -23.82 -3.33
N VAL A 108 -0.03 -24.34 -3.73
CA VAL A 108 1.02 -23.58 -4.43
C VAL A 108 0.53 -23.11 -5.79
N LYS A 109 -0.17 -23.97 -6.55
CA LYS A 109 -0.77 -23.57 -7.84
C LYS A 109 -1.76 -22.43 -7.66
N VAL A 110 -2.69 -22.56 -6.71
CA VAL A 110 -3.66 -21.49 -6.40
C VAL A 110 -2.97 -20.19 -6.01
N ALA A 111 -1.90 -20.25 -5.20
CA ALA A 111 -1.13 -19.08 -4.81
C ALA A 111 -0.43 -18.41 -6.01
N LYS A 112 0.16 -19.19 -6.91
CA LYS A 112 0.74 -18.69 -8.17
C LYS A 112 -0.31 -18.04 -9.08
N ASP A 113 -1.45 -18.68 -9.25
CA ASP A 113 -2.57 -18.18 -10.07
C ASP A 113 -3.13 -16.89 -9.48
N TYR A 114 -3.29 -16.84 -8.15
CA TYR A 114 -3.70 -15.64 -7.41
C TYR A 114 -2.71 -14.47 -7.65
N THR A 115 -1.42 -14.75 -7.54
CA THR A 115 -0.36 -13.74 -7.77
C THR A 115 -0.42 -13.22 -9.20
N ASN A 116 -0.51 -14.10 -10.19
CA ASN A 116 -0.56 -13.72 -11.61
C ASN A 116 -1.80 -12.87 -11.94
N LYS A 117 -2.97 -13.19 -11.36
CA LYS A 117 -4.19 -12.37 -11.53
C LYS A 117 -4.04 -10.97 -10.93
N ASN A 118 -3.35 -10.86 -9.81
CA ASN A 118 -3.11 -9.57 -9.13
C ASN A 118 -1.92 -8.78 -9.67
N LYS A 119 -1.14 -9.34 -10.57
CA LYS A 119 -0.03 -8.65 -11.24
C LYS A 119 -0.49 -7.44 -12.05
N ALA A 120 -1.45 -7.64 -12.94
CA ALA A 120 -1.93 -6.58 -13.82
C ALA A 120 -2.94 -5.68 -13.11
N ASN A 121 -3.87 -6.26 -12.37
CA ASN A 121 -4.93 -5.54 -11.69
C ASN A 121 -5.23 -6.18 -10.33
N MET A 122 -5.07 -5.40 -9.24
CA MET A 122 -5.36 -5.90 -7.90
C MET A 122 -6.86 -6.20 -7.77
N GLN A 123 -7.18 -7.42 -7.34
CA GLN A 123 -8.56 -7.84 -7.13
C GLN A 123 -8.97 -7.57 -5.68
N ALA A 124 -10.25 -7.25 -5.48
CA ALA A 124 -10.80 -7.00 -4.14
C ALA A 124 -10.82 -8.24 -3.23
N ASN A 125 -10.73 -9.45 -3.80
CA ASN A 125 -10.72 -10.68 -3.02
C ASN A 125 -9.35 -10.95 -2.43
N GLY A 126 -9.33 -11.23 -1.13
CA GLY A 126 -8.13 -11.59 -0.39
C GLY A 126 -7.85 -13.11 -0.43
N LEU A 127 -6.88 -13.53 0.38
CA LEU A 127 -6.48 -14.92 0.51
C LEU A 127 -6.27 -15.26 1.99
N ILE A 128 -6.85 -16.36 2.47
CA ILE A 128 -6.58 -16.93 3.79
C ILE A 128 -5.79 -18.21 3.60
N ILE A 129 -4.56 -18.25 4.10
CA ILE A 129 -3.68 -19.42 4.06
C ILE A 129 -3.72 -20.09 5.44
N THR A 130 -4.35 -21.25 5.52
CA THR A 130 -4.48 -22.01 6.77
C THR A 130 -3.57 -23.24 6.80
N GLY A 131 -3.34 -23.78 7.98
CA GLY A 131 -2.58 -25.03 8.19
C GLY A 131 -1.83 -25.05 9.52
N ALA A 132 -1.32 -26.20 9.90
CA ALA A 132 -0.55 -26.39 11.14
C ALA A 132 0.70 -25.48 11.22
N SER A 133 1.31 -25.42 12.38
CA SER A 133 2.59 -24.67 12.53
C SER A 133 3.68 -25.37 11.70
N GLY A 134 4.54 -24.59 11.05
CA GLY A 134 5.69 -25.14 10.30
C GLY A 134 5.40 -25.68 8.89
N VAL A 135 4.15 -25.68 8.41
CA VAL A 135 3.81 -26.20 7.07
C VAL A 135 4.16 -25.26 5.90
N GLY A 136 4.76 -24.08 6.17
CA GLY A 136 5.20 -23.17 5.11
C GLY A 136 4.24 -22.01 4.80
N LYS A 137 3.23 -21.71 5.63
CA LYS A 137 2.28 -20.61 5.41
C LYS A 137 2.96 -19.25 5.18
N THR A 138 3.85 -18.88 6.10
CA THR A 138 4.64 -17.63 6.01
C THR A 138 5.51 -17.62 4.77
N HIS A 139 6.10 -18.76 4.40
CA HIS A 139 6.89 -18.89 3.18
C HIS A 139 6.04 -18.64 1.93
N LEU A 140 4.89 -19.30 1.83
CA LEU A 140 4.00 -19.13 0.67
C LEU A 140 3.49 -17.68 0.55
N ALA A 141 3.12 -17.07 1.68
CA ALA A 141 2.72 -15.66 1.72
C ALA A 141 3.87 -14.71 1.32
N GLY A 142 5.10 -14.99 1.79
CA GLY A 142 6.31 -14.25 1.41
C GLY A 142 6.66 -14.40 -0.06
N ALA A 143 6.48 -15.59 -0.63
CA ALA A 143 6.68 -15.83 -2.06
C ALA A 143 5.70 -15.00 -2.93
N ILE A 144 4.42 -14.90 -2.50
CA ILE A 144 3.44 -14.02 -3.12
C ILE A 144 3.89 -12.55 -3.00
N ALA A 145 4.32 -12.13 -1.78
CA ALA A 145 4.77 -10.77 -1.52
C ALA A 145 5.92 -10.36 -2.45
N ASN A 146 6.98 -11.16 -2.51
CA ASN A 146 8.16 -10.88 -3.30
C ASN A 146 7.84 -10.82 -4.80
N ARG A 147 7.03 -11.74 -5.28
CA ARG A 147 6.61 -11.71 -6.69
C ARG A 147 5.83 -10.45 -7.04
N LEU A 148 4.93 -9.99 -6.17
CA LEU A 148 4.19 -8.74 -6.37
C LEU A 148 5.12 -7.52 -6.27
N ILE A 149 6.13 -7.53 -5.39
CA ILE A 149 7.13 -6.46 -5.29
C ILE A 149 7.98 -6.39 -6.57
N GLU A 150 8.40 -7.51 -7.13
CA GLU A 150 9.09 -7.58 -8.43
C GLU A 150 8.25 -6.98 -9.55
N ASP A 151 6.94 -7.18 -9.51
CA ASP A 151 5.97 -6.58 -10.44
C ASP A 151 5.63 -5.11 -10.10
N GLY A 152 6.40 -4.45 -9.22
CA GLY A 152 6.28 -3.02 -8.88
C GLY A 152 5.14 -2.67 -7.93
N LYS A 153 4.49 -3.66 -7.30
CA LYS A 153 3.44 -3.42 -6.30
C LYS A 153 4.05 -3.00 -4.96
N ILE A 154 3.29 -2.22 -4.21
CA ILE A 154 3.64 -1.83 -2.84
C ILE A 154 3.02 -2.84 -1.89
N VAL A 155 3.84 -3.70 -1.31
CA VAL A 155 3.41 -4.77 -0.41
C VAL A 155 3.92 -4.51 1.00
N LEU A 156 3.06 -4.67 1.99
CA LEU A 156 3.43 -4.67 3.41
C LEU A 156 3.08 -6.04 4.00
N MET A 157 4.08 -6.74 4.56
CA MET A 157 3.88 -8.02 5.24
C MET A 157 4.42 -7.96 6.66
N GLY A 158 3.64 -8.36 7.64
CA GLY A 158 4.06 -8.45 9.04
C GLY A 158 3.06 -9.15 9.92
N ARG A 159 3.46 -9.41 11.18
CA ARG A 159 2.54 -9.87 12.21
C ARG A 159 1.65 -8.73 12.65
N LEU A 160 0.41 -9.03 13.04
CA LEU A 160 -0.53 -8.01 13.51
C LEU A 160 0.04 -7.18 14.66
N THR A 161 0.68 -7.83 15.64
CA THR A 161 1.32 -7.15 16.78
C THR A 161 2.34 -6.12 16.32
N THR A 162 3.25 -6.49 15.43
CA THR A 162 4.28 -5.59 14.91
C THR A 162 3.66 -4.37 14.19
N LEU A 163 2.64 -4.60 13.36
CA LEU A 163 1.95 -3.52 12.66
C LEU A 163 1.22 -2.57 13.62
N LEU A 164 0.62 -3.12 14.69
CA LEU A 164 -0.07 -2.34 15.71
C LEU A 164 0.90 -1.62 16.66
N ASP A 165 2.05 -2.22 16.98
CA ASP A 165 3.05 -1.57 17.81
C ASP A 165 3.65 -0.35 17.09
N MET A 166 3.83 -0.40 15.79
CA MET A 166 4.19 0.78 14.99
C MET A 166 3.15 1.91 15.09
N ILE A 167 1.85 1.58 15.14
CA ILE A 167 0.80 2.56 15.38
C ILE A 167 0.93 3.15 16.78
N LYS A 168 1.18 2.32 17.81
CA LYS A 168 1.37 2.79 19.20
C LYS A 168 2.61 3.69 19.35
N GLU A 169 3.68 3.41 18.61
CA GLU A 169 4.88 4.25 18.63
C GLU A 169 4.60 5.68 18.16
N THR A 170 3.61 5.89 17.27
CA THR A 170 3.23 7.25 16.86
C THR A 170 2.68 8.09 18.00
N PHE A 171 2.15 7.48 19.07
CA PHE A 171 1.69 8.22 20.26
C PHE A 171 2.86 8.78 21.10
N ARG A 172 4.07 8.25 20.92
CA ARG A 172 5.28 8.70 21.64
C ARG A 172 6.09 9.70 20.82
N ASP A 173 5.96 9.65 19.49
CA ASP A 173 6.72 10.47 18.58
C ASP A 173 5.75 11.35 17.76
N ASN A 174 5.73 12.65 18.06
CA ASN A 174 4.89 13.64 17.39
C ASN A 174 5.18 13.83 15.89
N THR A 175 6.12 13.06 15.32
CA THR A 175 6.51 13.17 13.91
C THR A 175 5.61 12.37 12.95
N LYS A 176 4.79 11.44 13.46
CA LYS A 176 3.85 10.63 12.66
C LYS A 176 2.50 10.57 13.36
N SER A 177 1.42 10.56 12.58
CA SER A 177 0.09 10.37 13.13
C SER A 177 -0.36 8.91 12.97
N GLU A 178 -1.17 8.43 13.91
CA GLU A 178 -1.87 7.14 13.80
C GLU A 178 -2.61 7.03 12.46
N ASN A 179 -3.27 8.12 12.05
CA ASN A 179 -4.04 8.16 10.80
C ASN A 179 -3.17 7.91 9.58
N GLU A 180 -1.91 8.37 9.55
CA GLU A 180 -1.00 8.12 8.41
C GLU A 180 -0.64 6.64 8.27
N LEU A 181 -0.45 5.91 9.36
CA LEU A 181 -0.19 4.47 9.31
C LEU A 181 -1.45 3.67 8.97
N ILE A 182 -2.61 4.05 9.51
CA ILE A 182 -3.89 3.44 9.13
C ILE A 182 -4.15 3.69 7.63
N GLU A 183 -3.89 4.90 7.14
CA GLU A 183 -4.01 5.22 5.71
C GLU A 183 -3.03 4.37 4.87
N LEU A 184 -1.78 4.24 5.29
CA LEU A 184 -0.80 3.40 4.62
C LEU A 184 -1.28 1.94 4.55
N TYR A 185 -1.69 1.34 5.67
CA TYR A 185 -2.14 -0.06 5.73
C TYR A 185 -3.43 -0.29 4.94
N SER A 186 -4.29 0.73 4.87
CA SER A 186 -5.54 0.69 4.11
C SER A 186 -5.35 0.83 2.60
N ASN A 187 -4.24 1.43 2.12
CA ASN A 187 -4.10 1.84 0.72
C ASN A 187 -2.88 1.24 -0.03
N VAL A 188 -1.97 0.52 0.62
CA VAL A 188 -0.93 -0.23 -0.11
C VAL A 188 -1.56 -1.28 -1.02
N ASP A 189 -0.92 -1.61 -2.14
CA ASP A 189 -1.47 -2.56 -3.10
C ASP A 189 -1.84 -3.90 -2.42
N MET A 190 -0.98 -4.41 -1.54
CA MET A 190 -1.23 -5.64 -0.77
C MET A 190 -0.78 -5.47 0.67
N ILE A 191 -1.61 -5.89 1.64
CA ILE A 191 -1.19 -6.15 3.01
C ILE A 191 -1.26 -7.64 3.31
N ILE A 192 -0.26 -8.15 4.00
CA ILE A 192 -0.17 -9.56 4.43
C ILE A 192 -0.01 -9.57 5.95
N ILE A 193 -1.02 -10.09 6.65
CA ILE A 193 -0.98 -10.27 8.11
C ILE A 193 -0.60 -11.72 8.38
N ASP A 194 0.64 -11.90 8.87
CA ASP A 194 1.18 -13.22 9.13
C ASP A 194 0.83 -13.72 10.53
N ASP A 195 0.51 -15.01 10.62
CA ASP A 195 0.24 -15.79 11.84
C ASP A 195 -0.88 -15.21 12.72
N LEU A 196 -1.97 -14.73 12.10
CA LEU A 196 -3.11 -14.12 12.78
C LEU A 196 -3.75 -15.10 13.79
N GLY A 197 -4.05 -14.58 14.98
CA GLY A 197 -4.70 -15.31 16.07
C GLY A 197 -3.73 -16.03 17.02
N THR A 198 -2.42 -15.90 16.85
CA THR A 198 -1.43 -16.43 17.80
C THR A 198 -1.33 -15.60 19.07
N GLU A 199 -1.53 -14.31 18.96
CA GLU A 199 -1.57 -13.34 20.05
C GLU A 199 -2.96 -13.17 20.66
N ARG A 200 -3.00 -12.67 21.89
CA ARG A 200 -4.23 -12.16 22.49
C ARG A 200 -4.48 -10.76 21.93
N ILE A 201 -5.66 -10.57 21.35
CA ILE A 201 -6.05 -9.29 20.76
C ILE A 201 -6.86 -8.47 21.78
N SER A 202 -6.50 -7.20 21.99
CA SER A 202 -7.27 -6.25 22.79
C SER A 202 -8.39 -5.62 21.95
N SER A 203 -9.39 -5.00 22.61
CA SER A 203 -10.46 -4.27 21.92
C SER A 203 -9.91 -3.22 20.97
N TRP A 204 -8.93 -2.42 21.41
CA TRP A 204 -8.25 -1.43 20.55
C TRP A 204 -7.59 -2.08 19.31
N ALA A 205 -6.90 -3.20 19.50
CA ALA A 205 -6.25 -3.91 18.39
C ALA A 205 -7.27 -4.47 17.40
N LEU A 206 -8.41 -4.97 17.89
CA LEU A 206 -9.51 -5.46 17.05
C LEU A 206 -10.16 -4.33 16.25
N GLU A 207 -10.41 -3.16 16.88
CA GLU A 207 -10.91 -1.97 16.18
C GLU A 207 -10.00 -1.53 15.04
N LYS A 208 -8.67 -1.48 15.28
CA LYS A 208 -7.70 -1.12 14.24
C LYS A 208 -7.68 -2.15 13.11
N LEU A 209 -7.68 -3.43 13.44
CA LEU A 209 -7.76 -4.51 12.47
C LEU A 209 -9.03 -4.41 11.62
N TYR A 210 -10.19 -4.21 12.27
CA TYR A 210 -11.47 -4.02 11.57
C TYR A 210 -11.43 -2.82 10.61
N THR A 211 -10.94 -1.68 11.09
CA THR A 211 -10.82 -0.44 10.29
C THR A 211 -9.96 -0.67 9.04
N ILE A 212 -8.79 -1.32 9.20
CA ILE A 212 -7.91 -1.62 8.07
C ILE A 212 -8.62 -2.54 7.06
N ILE A 213 -9.26 -3.62 7.54
CA ILE A 213 -9.98 -4.57 6.68
C ILE A 213 -11.13 -3.88 5.95
N GLN A 214 -11.94 -3.09 6.67
CA GLN A 214 -13.06 -2.35 6.12
C GLN A 214 -12.61 -1.44 4.99
N ASN A 215 -11.66 -0.54 5.28
CA ASN A 215 -11.15 0.43 4.30
C ASN A 215 -10.57 -0.26 3.07
N ARG A 216 -9.84 -1.37 3.25
CA ARG A 216 -9.26 -2.10 2.12
C ARG A 216 -10.33 -2.67 1.20
N PHE A 217 -11.35 -3.33 1.75
CA PHE A 217 -12.41 -3.89 0.92
C PHE A 217 -13.31 -2.83 0.29
N GLU A 218 -13.50 -1.68 0.92
CA GLU A 218 -14.19 -0.53 0.32
C GLU A 218 -13.38 0.07 -0.85
N ASN A 219 -12.07 0.11 -0.71
CA ASN A 219 -11.15 0.57 -1.76
C ASN A 219 -10.85 -0.49 -2.84
N GLY A 220 -11.48 -1.67 -2.76
CA GLY A 220 -11.22 -2.77 -3.71
C GLY A 220 -9.82 -3.38 -3.59
N LEU A 221 -9.16 -3.26 -2.42
CA LEU A 221 -7.80 -3.73 -2.20
C LEU A 221 -7.79 -5.06 -1.44
N PRO A 222 -7.01 -6.05 -1.89
CA PRO A 222 -6.96 -7.37 -1.27
C PRO A 222 -6.12 -7.38 0.01
N ILE A 223 -6.36 -8.40 0.84
CA ILE A 223 -5.58 -8.73 2.02
C ILE A 223 -5.20 -10.21 1.98
N ILE A 224 -4.00 -10.55 2.42
CA ILE A 224 -3.60 -11.95 2.65
C ILE A 224 -3.45 -12.16 4.16
N ILE A 225 -3.96 -13.28 4.65
CA ILE A 225 -3.84 -13.67 6.05
C ILE A 225 -3.27 -15.08 6.10
N THR A 226 -2.26 -15.28 6.93
CA THR A 226 -1.87 -16.64 7.33
C THR A 226 -2.33 -16.91 8.74
N THR A 227 -2.79 -18.11 9.01
CA THR A 227 -3.26 -18.53 10.34
C THR A 227 -3.19 -20.04 10.50
N ARG A 228 -3.09 -20.51 11.72
CA ARG A 228 -3.26 -21.93 12.07
C ARG A 228 -4.68 -22.29 12.51
N PHE A 229 -5.55 -21.31 12.63
CA PHE A 229 -6.90 -21.47 13.13
C PHE A 229 -7.90 -21.48 11.97
N ASP A 230 -8.95 -22.24 12.15
CA ASP A 230 -10.17 -22.12 11.35
C ASP A 230 -11.02 -20.92 11.80
N LYS A 231 -12.16 -20.71 11.17
CA LYS A 231 -13.07 -19.61 11.50
C LYS A 231 -13.47 -19.59 12.97
N LYS A 232 -13.84 -20.75 13.53
CA LYS A 232 -14.25 -20.88 14.93
C LYS A 232 -13.08 -20.63 15.89
N GLY A 233 -11.91 -21.13 15.54
CA GLY A 233 -10.67 -20.89 16.28
C GLY A 233 -10.29 -19.42 16.34
N LEU A 234 -10.39 -18.68 15.23
CA LEU A 234 -10.14 -17.24 15.22
C LEU A 234 -11.13 -16.46 16.08
N ILE A 235 -12.44 -16.79 16.02
CA ILE A 235 -13.46 -16.18 16.90
C ILE A 235 -13.10 -16.41 18.37
N SER A 236 -12.77 -17.65 18.74
CA SER A 236 -12.34 -17.98 20.11
C SER A 236 -11.08 -17.22 20.54
N ARG A 237 -10.11 -17.06 19.63
CA ARG A 237 -8.87 -16.31 19.93
C ARG A 237 -9.12 -14.82 20.13
N PHE A 238 -10.10 -14.25 19.45
CA PHE A 238 -10.44 -12.83 19.54
C PHE A 238 -11.37 -12.51 20.73
N SER A 239 -11.98 -13.50 21.38
CA SER A 239 -12.87 -13.34 22.54
C SER A 239 -12.24 -12.58 23.72
N TYR A 240 -10.91 -12.49 23.78
CA TYR A 240 -10.21 -11.65 24.76
C TYR A 240 -10.48 -10.15 24.61
N SER A 241 -10.99 -9.70 23.45
CA SER A 241 -11.37 -8.30 23.26
C SER A 241 -12.69 -7.91 23.92
N ASN A 242 -13.49 -8.89 24.36
CA ASN A 242 -14.82 -8.72 24.97
C ASN A 242 -15.85 -7.96 24.09
N ASP A 243 -15.63 -7.90 22.78
CA ASP A 243 -16.52 -7.27 21.81
C ASP A 243 -16.94 -8.30 20.75
N GLN A 244 -17.99 -9.07 21.06
CA GLN A 244 -18.43 -10.19 20.21
C GLN A 244 -18.95 -9.69 18.86
N ASP A 245 -19.65 -8.56 18.80
CA ASP A 245 -20.21 -8.03 17.56
C ASP A 245 -19.10 -7.61 16.60
N LEU A 246 -18.05 -6.96 17.10
CA LEU A 246 -16.91 -6.55 16.30
C LEU A 246 -16.06 -7.76 15.85
N ILE A 247 -15.94 -8.81 16.69
CA ILE A 247 -15.30 -10.06 16.34
C ILE A 247 -16.02 -10.70 15.15
N ASP A 248 -17.34 -10.86 15.27
CA ASP A 248 -18.17 -11.50 14.26
C ASP A 248 -18.16 -10.71 12.95
N ALA A 249 -18.24 -9.38 13.03
CA ALA A 249 -18.12 -8.50 11.88
C ALA A 249 -16.75 -8.65 11.17
N THR A 250 -15.65 -8.62 11.94
CA THR A 250 -14.27 -8.73 11.42
C THR A 250 -14.06 -10.08 10.72
N ILE A 251 -14.36 -11.16 11.42
CA ILE A 251 -14.12 -12.53 10.93
C ILE A 251 -15.05 -12.85 9.76
N SER A 252 -16.34 -12.48 9.85
CA SER A 252 -17.28 -12.72 8.75
C SER A 252 -16.87 -11.98 7.48
N LYS A 253 -16.43 -10.73 7.60
CA LYS A 253 -15.95 -9.95 6.46
C LYS A 253 -14.73 -10.59 5.79
N LEU A 254 -13.75 -11.05 6.56
CA LEU A 254 -12.60 -11.79 6.03
C LEU A 254 -13.03 -13.04 5.25
N TYR A 255 -13.89 -13.88 5.82
CA TYR A 255 -14.32 -15.13 5.18
C TYR A 255 -15.27 -14.93 4.00
N GLN A 256 -15.97 -13.79 3.91
CA GLN A 256 -16.77 -13.42 2.75
C GLN A 256 -15.95 -12.89 1.58
N LYS A 257 -14.82 -12.24 1.86
CA LYS A 257 -14.02 -11.52 0.87
C LYS A 257 -12.67 -12.17 0.55
N CYS A 258 -12.34 -13.29 1.21
CA CYS A 258 -11.07 -13.99 0.97
C CYS A 258 -11.32 -15.44 0.52
N TYR A 259 -10.54 -15.89 -0.44
CA TYR A 259 -10.44 -17.30 -0.78
C TYR A 259 -9.61 -18.04 0.26
N GLY A 260 -10.00 -19.27 0.57
CA GLY A 260 -9.26 -20.12 1.50
C GLY A 260 -8.36 -21.12 0.77
N ILE A 261 -7.11 -21.24 1.20
CA ILE A 261 -6.24 -22.37 0.86
C ILE A 261 -5.67 -22.98 2.13
N THR A 262 -5.49 -24.29 2.14
CA THR A 262 -4.97 -25.02 3.30
C THR A 262 -3.68 -25.74 2.93
N LEU A 263 -2.61 -25.46 3.68
CA LEU A 263 -1.39 -26.24 3.63
C LEU A 263 -1.46 -27.39 4.62
N LYS A 264 -1.15 -28.58 4.14
CA LYS A 264 -1.11 -29.81 4.93
C LYS A 264 0.33 -30.09 5.40
N GLU A 265 0.44 -30.85 6.47
CA GLU A 265 1.74 -31.37 6.92
C GLU A 265 2.35 -32.25 5.80
N MET A 266 3.61 -31.98 5.52
CA MET A 266 4.39 -32.78 4.59
C MET A 266 4.74 -34.09 5.24
N LYS A 267 4.58 -35.21 4.52
CA LYS A 267 5.09 -36.50 4.99
C LYS A 267 6.61 -36.38 5.07
N LYS A 268 7.16 -36.38 6.28
CA LYS A 268 8.59 -36.58 6.47
C LYS A 268 8.87 -38.02 6.08
N GLU A 269 9.50 -38.24 4.94
CA GLU A 269 10.18 -39.50 4.71
C GLU A 269 11.34 -39.53 5.71
N LEU A 270 11.28 -40.40 6.68
CA LEU A 270 12.39 -40.71 7.58
C LEU A 270 13.53 -41.25 6.73
N VAL A 271 14.55 -40.44 6.52
CA VAL A 271 15.83 -40.87 5.95
C VAL A 271 16.64 -41.56 7.04
#